data_d7a457807ba04aff0ebcbfc068d17976
#
_entry.id   d7a457807ba04aff0ebcbfc068d17976
#
_cell.length_a   1.000
_cell.length_b   1.000
_cell.length_c   1.000
_cell.angle_alpha   90.00
_cell.angle_beta   90.00
_cell.angle_gamma   90.00
#
_symmetry.space_group_name_H-M   'P 1'
#
loop_
_entity.id
_entity.type
_entity.pdbx_description
1 polymer ?
#
loop_
_entity_poly.entity_id
_entity_poly.type
_entity_poly.pdbx_seq_one_letter_code
_entity_poly.pdbx_strand_id
1 'polypeptide(L)'
;WWYDGRRDIIDSTHAAITYLESLATQFDGDWELALAAYNAGPGKIRSAVRYNKKHKRPTDFWHLTKIRNETRAYVPKMFALRELFAHPEKYGLDLVPINNEVSYEIVELDGQIDLALAAELADITVNELYQLNPAFNRWATAPNGPHRLLLPRDKAEQFRLAVAEVPASKRVNWVRHKIKNGETLSHISEKYRTTIPLIKEVNNLSGTQIRAGKYLMVPTATRSLTTYSLSEHSRITATQNTNRSGDKQVHIVRSGQSLWSISRDYGVNTRALAKWNGIAPIDTLSIGQKLVVWTKSSEPRAASLNQTRPSNALHALRYTVRKGDSLYLIANRFNVTVADIKRWNQVGKYLQPGQKLKLYVDITSQSG
;
A
#
# COMPACT_ATOMS: atom_id res chain seq x y z
N TRP A 1 4.69 1.20 -10.20
CA TRP A 1 4.95 2.64 -10.00
C TRP A 1 6.46 2.86 -9.84
N TRP A 2 6.97 3.96 -10.36
CA TRP A 2 8.36 4.39 -10.15
C TRP A 2 8.51 5.13 -8.83
N TYR A 3 7.49 5.92 -8.49
CA TYR A 3 7.47 6.82 -7.34
C TYR A 3 6.15 6.70 -6.58
N ASP A 4 6.22 6.72 -5.25
CA ASP A 4 5.07 6.74 -4.34
C ASP A 4 5.21 7.92 -3.38
N GLY A 5 4.54 9.05 -3.70
CA GLY A 5 4.60 10.28 -2.92
C GLY A 5 4.13 10.14 -1.45
N ARG A 6 3.36 9.09 -1.13
CA ARG A 6 2.99 8.80 0.27
C ARG A 6 4.19 8.41 1.14
N ARG A 7 5.28 8.01 0.50
CA ARG A 7 6.54 7.61 1.13
C ARG A 7 7.62 8.67 1.01
N ASP A 8 7.39 9.75 0.26
CA ASP A 8 8.25 10.92 0.26
C ASP A 8 8.14 11.64 1.60
N ILE A 9 9.26 11.77 2.30
CA ILE A 9 9.31 12.32 3.66
C ILE A 9 8.83 13.77 3.67
N ILE A 10 9.24 14.57 2.68
CA ILE A 10 8.92 15.99 2.60
C ILE A 10 7.46 16.20 2.19
N ASP A 11 7.06 15.61 1.04
CA ASP A 11 5.72 15.79 0.50
C ASP A 11 4.63 15.23 1.42
N SER A 12 4.87 14.05 2.01
CA SER A 12 3.90 13.46 2.93
C SER A 12 3.77 14.23 4.25
N THR A 13 4.88 14.82 4.73
CA THR A 13 4.86 15.68 5.92
C THR A 13 4.10 16.99 5.63
N HIS A 14 4.37 17.66 4.52
CA HIS A 14 3.63 18.85 4.10
C HIS A 14 2.13 18.56 3.93
N ALA A 15 1.79 17.44 3.26
CA ALA A 15 0.41 17.03 3.11
C ALA A 15 -0.28 16.76 4.48
N ALA A 16 0.43 16.15 5.42
CA ALA A 16 -0.09 15.91 6.77
C ALA A 16 -0.33 17.21 7.54
N ILE A 17 0.62 18.16 7.49
CA ILE A 17 0.49 19.48 8.13
C ILE A 17 -0.69 20.24 7.53
N THR A 18 -0.74 20.40 6.21
CA THR A 18 -1.83 21.10 5.51
C THR A 18 -3.20 20.47 5.83
N TYR A 19 -3.26 19.14 5.91
CA TYR A 19 -4.50 18.45 6.26
C TYR A 19 -4.90 18.70 7.72
N LEU A 20 -3.96 18.70 8.64
CA LEU A 20 -4.21 19.01 10.07
C LEU A 20 -4.70 20.45 10.25
N GLU A 21 -4.09 21.43 9.57
CA GLU A 21 -4.54 22.83 9.58
C GLU A 21 -5.96 22.97 9.03
N SER A 22 -6.25 22.28 7.91
CA SER A 22 -7.61 22.25 7.35
C SER A 22 -8.61 21.62 8.33
N LEU A 23 -8.22 20.58 9.06
CA LEU A 23 -9.07 19.98 10.09
C LEU A 23 -9.26 20.92 11.28
N ALA A 24 -8.21 21.61 11.76
CA ALA A 24 -8.33 22.60 12.82
C ALA A 24 -9.33 23.69 12.45
N THR A 25 -9.24 24.20 11.21
CA THR A 25 -10.21 25.19 10.69
C THR A 25 -11.63 24.64 10.66
N GLN A 26 -11.84 23.37 10.24
CA GLN A 26 -13.15 22.71 10.18
C GLN A 26 -13.77 22.48 11.57
N PHE A 27 -13.00 22.50 12.62
CA PHE A 27 -13.41 22.35 14.01
C PHE A 27 -13.21 23.62 14.85
N ASP A 28 -13.27 24.79 14.23
CA ASP A 28 -13.24 26.12 14.87
C ASP A 28 -12.00 26.32 15.78
N GLY A 29 -10.85 25.76 15.39
CA GLY A 29 -9.59 25.83 16.10
C GLY A 29 -9.42 24.79 17.22
N ASP A 30 -10.37 23.88 17.38
CA ASP A 30 -10.26 22.77 18.34
C ASP A 30 -9.29 21.68 17.80
N TRP A 31 -8.05 21.74 18.26
CA TRP A 31 -7.00 20.80 17.85
C TRP A 31 -7.23 19.38 18.36
N GLU A 32 -7.94 19.17 19.45
CA GLU A 32 -8.26 17.83 19.94
C GLU A 32 -9.26 17.13 19.03
N LEU A 33 -10.29 17.86 18.58
CA LEU A 33 -11.22 17.38 17.56
C LEU A 33 -10.53 17.21 16.20
N ALA A 34 -9.60 18.11 15.83
CA ALA A 34 -8.82 18.00 14.60
C ALA A 34 -7.94 16.73 14.60
N LEU A 35 -7.21 16.45 15.67
CA LEU A 35 -6.40 15.24 15.84
C LEU A 35 -7.27 13.98 15.81
N ALA A 36 -8.42 14.00 16.49
CA ALA A 36 -9.39 12.91 16.42
C ALA A 36 -9.92 12.70 14.99
N ALA A 37 -10.16 13.78 14.26
CA ALA A 37 -10.62 13.75 12.86
C ALA A 37 -9.53 13.26 11.90
N TYR A 38 -8.28 13.59 12.13
CA TYR A 38 -7.13 13.05 11.40
C TYR A 38 -7.08 11.52 11.50
N ASN A 39 -7.28 10.98 12.71
CA ASN A 39 -7.29 9.52 12.94
C ASN A 39 -8.56 8.83 12.42
N ALA A 40 -9.75 9.37 12.70
CA ALA A 40 -11.03 8.69 12.44
C ALA A 40 -11.74 9.11 11.15
N GLY A 41 -11.32 10.23 10.55
CA GLY A 41 -12.00 10.93 9.48
C GLY A 41 -12.99 12.00 9.99
N PRO A 42 -13.00 13.20 9.37
CA PRO A 42 -13.78 14.36 9.85
C PRO A 42 -15.28 14.11 9.89
N GLY A 43 -15.80 13.32 8.96
CA GLY A 43 -17.23 12.96 8.92
C GLY A 43 -17.70 12.23 10.17
N LYS A 44 -16.87 11.34 10.74
CA LYS A 44 -17.18 10.59 11.96
C LYS A 44 -17.18 11.49 13.18
N ILE A 45 -16.17 12.35 13.31
CA ILE A 45 -16.10 13.27 14.44
C ILE A 45 -17.23 14.29 14.40
N ARG A 46 -17.52 14.92 13.24
CA ARG A 46 -18.69 15.78 13.10
C ARG A 46 -20.01 15.08 13.46
N SER A 47 -20.14 13.80 13.12
CA SER A 47 -21.32 13.01 13.51
C SER A 47 -21.40 12.80 15.02
N ALA A 48 -20.27 12.53 15.69
CA ALA A 48 -20.21 12.38 17.15
C ALA A 48 -20.51 13.70 17.87
N VAL A 49 -19.97 14.82 17.39
CA VAL A 49 -20.26 16.18 17.90
C VAL A 49 -21.77 16.48 17.77
N ARG A 50 -22.37 16.27 16.58
CA ARG A 50 -23.81 16.47 16.38
C ARG A 50 -24.66 15.58 17.28
N TYR A 51 -24.24 14.33 17.49
CA TYR A 51 -24.91 13.42 18.40
C TYR A 51 -24.91 13.96 19.83
N ASN A 52 -23.74 14.40 20.35
CA ASN A 52 -23.64 14.98 21.69
C ASN A 52 -24.47 16.26 21.81
N LYS A 53 -24.40 17.17 20.83
CA LYS A 53 -25.20 18.40 20.78
C LYS A 53 -26.71 18.12 20.87
N LYS A 54 -27.20 17.14 20.09
CA LYS A 54 -28.62 16.70 20.11
C LYS A 54 -29.05 16.20 21.50
N HIS A 55 -28.14 15.58 22.23
CA HIS A 55 -28.41 15.03 23.57
C HIS A 55 -28.00 15.98 24.71
N LYS A 56 -27.77 17.26 24.42
CA LYS A 56 -27.36 18.30 25.38
C LYS A 56 -26.13 17.91 26.22
N ARG A 57 -25.15 17.25 25.56
CA ARG A 57 -23.86 16.85 26.16
C ARG A 57 -22.75 17.77 25.65
N PRO A 58 -21.64 17.94 26.40
CA PRO A 58 -20.46 18.65 25.92
C PRO A 58 -19.97 18.07 24.58
N THR A 59 -19.43 18.94 23.71
CA THR A 59 -19.05 18.60 22.34
C THR A 59 -17.54 18.54 22.12
N ASP A 60 -16.75 18.83 23.16
CA ASP A 60 -15.31 18.64 23.14
C ASP A 60 -14.92 17.16 23.01
N PHE A 61 -13.67 16.91 22.63
CA PHE A 61 -13.18 15.55 22.39
C PHE A 61 -13.41 14.59 23.56
N TRP A 62 -13.16 15.05 24.80
CA TRP A 62 -13.17 14.21 26.01
C TRP A 62 -14.55 13.66 26.35
N HIS A 63 -15.60 14.37 25.95
CA HIS A 63 -16.98 14.00 26.19
C HIS A 63 -17.65 13.28 25.02
N LEU A 64 -16.95 13.09 23.87
CA LEU A 64 -17.52 12.37 22.73
C LEU A 64 -17.80 10.91 23.04
N THR A 65 -19.05 10.47 22.90
CA THR A 65 -19.46 9.09 23.22
C THR A 65 -19.48 8.15 22.01
N LYS A 66 -19.64 8.67 20.79
CA LYS A 66 -19.77 7.90 19.54
C LYS A 66 -18.50 7.86 18.71
N ILE A 67 -17.36 7.62 19.36
CA ILE A 67 -16.06 7.44 18.69
C ILE A 67 -15.50 6.05 19.01
N ARG A 68 -14.63 5.54 18.12
CA ARG A 68 -13.96 4.25 18.31
C ARG A 68 -12.94 4.31 19.45
N ASN A 69 -12.68 3.18 20.11
CA ASN A 69 -11.66 3.08 21.15
C ASN A 69 -10.26 3.48 20.66
N GLU A 70 -9.92 3.14 19.43
CA GLU A 70 -8.68 3.58 18.79
C GLU A 70 -8.54 5.10 18.81
N THR A 71 -9.56 5.82 18.35
CA THR A 71 -9.56 7.29 18.31
C THR A 71 -9.60 7.89 19.72
N ARG A 72 -10.35 7.26 20.64
CA ARG A 72 -10.40 7.66 22.06
C ARG A 72 -9.02 7.58 22.72
N ALA A 73 -8.18 6.64 22.32
CA ALA A 73 -6.83 6.48 22.84
C ALA A 73 -5.79 7.32 22.06
N TYR A 74 -6.07 7.72 20.82
CA TYR A 74 -5.12 8.41 19.95
C TYR A 74 -4.72 9.79 20.49
N VAL A 75 -5.70 10.64 20.76
CA VAL A 75 -5.46 12.00 21.26
C VAL A 75 -4.71 12.02 22.60
N PRO A 76 -5.15 11.27 23.65
CA PRO A 76 -4.38 11.18 24.90
C PRO A 76 -2.94 10.69 24.70
N LYS A 77 -2.70 9.73 23.80
CA LYS A 77 -1.34 9.27 23.49
C LYS A 77 -0.47 10.38 22.89
N MET A 78 -1.04 11.21 22.01
CA MET A 78 -0.30 12.35 21.45
C MET A 78 0.11 13.34 22.54
N PHE A 79 -0.79 13.67 23.48
CA PHE A 79 -0.46 14.53 24.62
C PHE A 79 0.55 13.89 25.57
N ALA A 80 0.43 12.59 25.83
CA ALA A 80 1.41 11.87 26.65
C ALA A 80 2.80 11.89 26.01
N LEU A 81 2.90 11.67 24.68
CA LEU A 81 4.18 11.77 23.98
C LEU A 81 4.75 13.19 24.02
N ARG A 82 3.91 14.22 23.81
CA ARG A 82 4.33 15.62 23.97
C ARG A 82 4.94 15.87 25.35
N GLU A 83 4.28 15.42 26.41
CA GLU A 83 4.75 15.60 27.80
C GLU A 83 6.06 14.85 28.04
N LEU A 84 6.17 13.62 27.55
CA LEU A 84 7.40 12.81 27.65
C LEU A 84 8.60 13.47 26.95
N PHE A 85 8.39 14.07 25.77
CA PHE A 85 9.46 14.75 25.05
C PHE A 85 9.77 16.15 25.60
N ALA A 86 8.78 16.81 26.21
CA ALA A 86 8.99 18.12 26.84
C ALA A 86 9.74 18.02 28.18
N HIS A 87 9.53 16.91 28.92
CA HIS A 87 10.05 16.70 30.27
C HIS A 87 10.58 15.27 30.45
N PRO A 88 11.57 14.83 29.64
CA PRO A 88 12.04 13.45 29.67
C PRO A 88 12.60 13.05 31.06
N GLU A 89 13.28 13.97 31.73
CA GLU A 89 13.86 13.77 33.04
C GLU A 89 12.83 13.39 34.11
N LYS A 90 11.62 13.93 34.03
CA LYS A 90 10.49 13.64 34.92
C LYS A 90 10.05 12.18 34.87
N TYR A 91 10.32 11.52 33.74
CA TYR A 91 9.94 10.14 33.47
C TYR A 91 11.12 9.18 33.45
N GLY A 92 12.31 9.65 33.86
CA GLY A 92 13.53 8.85 33.83
C GLY A 92 14.00 8.45 32.43
N LEU A 93 13.67 9.25 31.43
CA LEU A 93 14.09 9.04 30.04
C LEU A 93 15.38 9.82 29.77
N ASP A 94 16.40 9.12 29.27
CA ASP A 94 17.62 9.72 28.73
C ASP A 94 17.51 9.79 27.22
N LEU A 95 17.16 10.96 26.69
CA LEU A 95 17.04 11.20 25.27
C LEU A 95 18.39 11.65 24.69
N VAL A 96 18.86 10.95 23.67
CA VAL A 96 20.05 11.39 22.93
C VAL A 96 19.77 12.77 22.31
N PRO A 97 20.60 13.79 22.57
CA PRO A 97 20.46 15.11 21.97
C PRO A 97 20.48 15.03 20.46
N ILE A 98 19.49 15.62 19.81
CA ILE A 98 19.44 15.75 18.35
C ILE A 98 19.68 17.24 18.03
N ASN A 99 20.68 17.51 17.21
CA ASN A 99 20.94 18.88 16.74
C ASN A 99 19.74 19.41 15.97
N ASN A 100 19.28 20.62 16.32
CA ASN A 100 18.21 21.30 15.60
C ASN A 100 18.76 22.02 14.36
N GLU A 101 19.44 21.25 13.51
CA GLU A 101 20.03 21.72 12.25
C GLU A 101 19.51 20.89 11.09
N VAL A 102 19.41 21.52 9.93
CA VAL A 102 19.03 20.80 8.70
C VAL A 102 20.18 19.88 8.30
N SER A 103 19.97 18.58 8.44
CA SER A 103 20.98 17.53 8.15
C SER A 103 20.93 17.01 6.71
N TYR A 104 19.96 17.44 5.92
CA TYR A 104 19.77 17.03 4.52
C TYR A 104 19.42 18.21 3.63
N GLU A 105 19.59 18.01 2.34
CA GLU A 105 19.29 19.01 1.33
C GLU A 105 18.60 18.37 0.11
N ILE A 106 17.66 19.09 -0.50
CA ILE A 106 17.02 18.69 -1.75
C ILE A 106 17.89 19.16 -2.91
N VAL A 107 18.32 18.21 -3.74
CA VAL A 107 19.05 18.52 -4.98
C VAL A 107 18.16 18.20 -6.16
N GLU A 108 17.83 19.24 -6.93
CA GLU A 108 17.07 19.10 -8.17
C GLU A 108 17.98 18.59 -9.29
N LEU A 109 17.38 17.78 -10.19
CA LEU A 109 18.03 17.18 -11.33
C LEU A 109 17.28 17.57 -12.61
N ASP A 110 17.99 17.66 -13.71
CA ASP A 110 17.45 17.93 -15.05
C ASP A 110 16.89 16.69 -15.76
N GLY A 111 16.85 15.52 -15.08
CA GLY A 111 16.32 14.30 -15.66
C GLY A 111 16.50 13.06 -14.77
N GLN A 112 16.19 11.92 -15.35
CA GLN A 112 16.28 10.62 -14.69
C GLN A 112 17.74 10.25 -14.39
N ILE A 113 17.97 9.68 -13.21
CA ILE A 113 19.26 9.11 -12.80
C ILE A 113 19.09 7.74 -12.14
N ASP A 114 20.03 6.84 -12.39
CA ASP A 114 20.15 5.58 -11.66
C ASP A 114 20.55 5.84 -10.20
N LEU A 115 19.88 5.22 -9.24
CA LEU A 115 20.09 5.47 -7.82
C LEU A 115 21.44 4.92 -7.31
N ALA A 116 22.01 3.89 -7.94
CA ALA A 116 23.34 3.43 -7.59
C ALA A 116 24.41 4.40 -8.10
N LEU A 117 24.23 4.95 -9.30
CA LEU A 117 25.08 6.02 -9.81
C LEU A 117 24.98 7.28 -8.94
N ALA A 118 23.75 7.66 -8.58
CA ALA A 118 23.54 8.83 -7.72
C ALA A 118 24.20 8.65 -6.34
N ALA A 119 24.12 7.47 -5.74
CA ALA A 119 24.77 7.15 -4.48
C ALA A 119 26.31 7.22 -4.60
N GLU A 120 26.87 6.69 -5.70
CA GLU A 120 28.31 6.76 -6.01
C GLU A 120 28.79 8.21 -6.13
N LEU A 121 28.05 9.05 -6.87
CA LEU A 121 28.37 10.48 -7.05
C LEU A 121 28.26 11.28 -5.75
N ALA A 122 27.34 10.89 -4.86
CA ALA A 122 27.17 11.50 -3.55
C ALA A 122 28.10 10.92 -2.48
N ASP A 123 28.92 9.89 -2.80
CA ASP A 123 29.77 9.19 -1.84
C ASP A 123 28.98 8.70 -0.60
N ILE A 124 27.84 8.05 -0.86
CA ILE A 124 27.01 7.37 0.15
C ILE A 124 26.61 5.97 -0.37
N THR A 125 26.09 5.16 0.52
CA THR A 125 25.59 3.84 0.09
C THR A 125 24.22 3.96 -0.60
N VAL A 126 23.91 3.01 -1.50
CA VAL A 126 22.60 2.93 -2.15
C VAL A 126 21.47 2.77 -1.13
N ASN A 127 21.73 2.09 -0.02
CA ASN A 127 20.75 1.92 1.04
C ASN A 127 20.45 3.23 1.78
N GLU A 128 21.47 4.03 2.09
CA GLU A 128 21.30 5.38 2.66
C GLU A 128 20.48 6.27 1.72
N LEU A 129 20.81 6.25 0.41
CA LEU A 129 20.05 6.99 -0.57
C LEU A 129 18.56 6.59 -0.59
N TYR A 130 18.24 5.29 -0.53
CA TYR A 130 16.85 4.83 -0.44
C TYR A 130 16.18 5.19 0.90
N GLN A 131 16.92 5.20 2.01
CA GLN A 131 16.37 5.59 3.32
C GLN A 131 15.97 7.06 3.34
N LEU A 132 16.75 7.92 2.71
CA LEU A 132 16.43 9.34 2.53
C LEU A 132 15.32 9.54 1.47
N ASN A 133 15.26 8.70 0.45
CA ASN A 133 14.34 8.81 -0.68
C ASN A 133 13.42 7.56 -0.81
N PRO A 134 12.66 7.21 0.22
CA PRO A 134 11.89 5.95 0.24
C PRO A 134 10.73 5.92 -0.76
N ALA A 135 10.41 7.05 -1.38
CA ALA A 135 9.38 7.17 -2.41
C ALA A 135 9.77 6.47 -3.72
N PHE A 136 11.05 6.33 -4.02
CA PHE A 136 11.50 5.63 -5.23
C PHE A 136 11.40 4.11 -5.06
N ASN A 137 10.64 3.49 -5.94
CA ASN A 137 10.36 2.06 -5.91
C ASN A 137 11.26 1.24 -6.84
N ARG A 138 11.96 1.88 -7.76
CA ARG A 138 12.78 1.26 -8.78
C ARG A 138 14.26 1.62 -8.58
N TRP A 139 15.08 1.10 -9.46
CA TRP A 139 16.54 1.32 -9.49
C TRP A 139 16.94 2.74 -9.94
N ALA A 140 16.03 3.56 -10.44
CA ALA A 140 16.26 4.94 -10.83
C ALA A 140 15.14 5.85 -10.36
N THR A 141 15.33 7.16 -10.43
CA THR A 141 14.29 8.17 -10.29
C THR A 141 13.20 7.97 -11.37
N ALA A 142 11.99 8.49 -11.14
CA ALA A 142 10.90 8.31 -12.10
C ALA A 142 11.20 9.03 -13.44
N PRO A 143 10.84 8.46 -14.61
CA PRO A 143 11.09 9.09 -15.91
C PRO A 143 10.46 10.48 -16.04
N ASN A 144 9.25 10.64 -15.53
CA ASN A 144 8.45 11.86 -15.60
C ASN A 144 8.51 12.68 -14.30
N GLY A 145 9.52 12.46 -13.46
CA GLY A 145 9.72 13.13 -12.18
C GLY A 145 8.93 12.53 -11.00
N PRO A 146 9.15 13.07 -9.80
CA PRO A 146 10.05 14.19 -9.55
C PRO A 146 11.52 13.83 -9.82
N HIS A 147 12.27 14.80 -10.36
CA HIS A 147 13.71 14.67 -10.59
C HIS A 147 14.47 15.41 -9.50
N ARG A 148 14.36 14.91 -8.28
CA ARG A 148 15.03 15.46 -7.09
C ARG A 148 15.49 14.34 -6.19
N LEU A 149 16.54 14.57 -5.43
CA LEU A 149 17.04 13.67 -4.41
C LEU A 149 17.24 14.42 -3.10
N LEU A 150 16.85 13.80 -2.01
CA LEU A 150 17.21 14.20 -0.66
C LEU A 150 18.57 13.57 -0.33
N LEU A 151 19.56 14.39 -0.03
CA LEU A 151 20.93 13.95 0.26
C LEU A 151 21.39 14.51 1.62
N PRO A 152 22.37 13.88 2.29
CA PRO A 152 23.03 14.51 3.41
C PRO A 152 23.60 15.88 3.00
N ARG A 153 23.45 16.88 3.87
CA ARG A 153 23.84 18.26 3.55
C ARG A 153 25.32 18.41 3.19
N ASP A 154 26.18 17.68 3.87
CA ASP A 154 27.61 17.64 3.62
C ASP A 154 28.00 16.98 2.29
N LYS A 155 27.10 16.23 1.66
CA LYS A 155 27.30 15.54 0.38
C LYS A 155 26.62 16.23 -0.80
N ALA A 156 25.69 17.17 -0.56
CA ALA A 156 24.86 17.77 -1.59
C ALA A 156 25.69 18.56 -2.62
N GLU A 157 26.66 19.36 -2.20
CA GLU A 157 27.49 20.17 -3.10
C GLU A 157 28.42 19.30 -3.95
N GLN A 158 29.08 18.33 -3.34
CA GLN A 158 29.89 17.34 -4.07
C GLN A 158 29.06 16.65 -5.15
N PHE A 159 27.85 16.22 -4.80
CA PHE A 159 26.94 15.58 -5.74
C PHE A 159 26.55 16.50 -6.90
N ARG A 160 26.22 17.79 -6.65
CA ARG A 160 25.91 18.74 -7.72
C ARG A 160 27.03 18.88 -8.73
N LEU A 161 28.25 19.04 -8.25
CA LEU A 161 29.43 19.13 -9.11
C LEU A 161 29.64 17.84 -9.91
N ALA A 162 29.59 16.69 -9.24
CA ALA A 162 29.80 15.40 -9.87
C ALA A 162 28.73 15.05 -10.91
N VAL A 163 27.43 15.33 -10.62
CA VAL A 163 26.34 15.01 -11.56
C VAL A 163 26.35 15.94 -12.79
N ALA A 164 26.83 17.16 -12.67
CA ALA A 164 26.99 18.08 -13.79
C ALA A 164 27.97 17.56 -14.86
N GLU A 165 29.00 16.82 -14.44
CA GLU A 165 30.00 16.20 -15.33
C GLU A 165 29.44 14.94 -16.03
N VAL A 166 28.31 14.39 -15.60
CA VAL A 166 27.71 13.18 -16.19
C VAL A 166 26.64 13.56 -17.22
N PRO A 167 26.86 13.32 -18.51
CA PRO A 167 25.85 13.57 -19.53
C PRO A 167 24.55 12.84 -19.23
N ALA A 168 23.39 13.45 -19.47
CA ALA A 168 22.07 12.87 -19.21
C ALA A 168 21.91 11.47 -19.85
N SER A 169 22.47 11.24 -21.04
CA SER A 169 22.44 9.95 -21.72
C SER A 169 23.19 8.82 -21.02
N LYS A 170 24.09 9.17 -20.08
CA LYS A 170 24.88 8.22 -19.29
C LYS A 170 24.34 8.02 -17.86
N ARG A 171 23.35 8.80 -17.44
CA ARG A 171 22.76 8.70 -16.09
C ARG A 171 21.86 7.47 -15.91
N VAL A 172 21.45 6.87 -17.01
CA VAL A 172 20.69 5.61 -17.05
C VAL A 172 21.30 4.72 -18.13
N ASN A 173 21.42 3.45 -17.85
CA ASN A 173 21.93 2.49 -18.84
C ASN A 173 20.84 2.08 -19.83
N TRP A 174 21.22 1.78 -21.06
CA TRP A 174 20.31 1.44 -22.16
C TRP A 174 20.73 0.13 -22.81
N VAL A 175 19.77 -0.78 -23.00
CA VAL A 175 20.00 -2.04 -23.70
C VAL A 175 19.14 -2.11 -24.95
N ARG A 176 19.78 -2.45 -26.07
CA ARG A 176 19.08 -2.76 -27.33
C ARG A 176 18.61 -4.22 -27.28
N HIS A 177 17.36 -4.43 -26.89
CA HIS A 177 16.75 -5.75 -26.77
C HIS A 177 16.18 -6.23 -28.12
N LYS A 178 16.64 -7.41 -28.62
CA LYS A 178 16.04 -8.07 -29.78
C LYS A 178 14.84 -8.89 -29.33
N ILE A 179 13.65 -8.56 -29.86
CA ILE A 179 12.40 -9.23 -29.53
C ILE A 179 12.45 -10.68 -30.02
N LYS A 180 12.23 -11.62 -29.13
CA LYS A 180 12.16 -13.05 -29.44
C LYS A 180 10.73 -13.44 -29.84
N ASN A 181 10.59 -14.59 -30.51
CA ASN A 181 9.27 -15.12 -30.84
C ASN A 181 8.46 -15.42 -29.56
N GLY A 182 7.21 -14.97 -29.50
CA GLY A 182 6.33 -15.13 -28.32
C GLY A 182 6.60 -14.16 -27.15
N GLU A 183 7.61 -13.27 -27.22
CA GLU A 183 7.81 -12.25 -26.21
C GLU A 183 6.75 -11.15 -26.28
N THR A 184 6.36 -10.65 -25.12
CA THR A 184 5.45 -9.51 -24.95
C THR A 184 6.15 -8.37 -24.24
N LEU A 185 5.59 -7.15 -24.33
CA LEU A 185 6.10 -6.02 -23.54
C LEU A 185 6.11 -6.31 -22.03
N SER A 186 5.17 -7.14 -21.55
CA SER A 186 5.13 -7.57 -20.15
C SER A 186 6.35 -8.41 -19.78
N HIS A 187 6.72 -9.40 -20.60
CA HIS A 187 7.91 -10.23 -20.38
C HIS A 187 9.18 -9.38 -20.40
N ILE A 188 9.27 -8.41 -21.34
CA ILE A 188 10.44 -7.54 -21.46
C ILE A 188 10.52 -6.57 -20.25
N SER A 189 9.39 -5.98 -19.87
CA SER A 189 9.36 -5.07 -18.72
C SER A 189 9.72 -5.78 -17.39
N GLU A 190 9.26 -7.01 -17.20
CA GLU A 190 9.63 -7.83 -16.04
C GLU A 190 11.12 -8.17 -16.04
N LYS A 191 11.64 -8.61 -17.19
CA LYS A 191 13.05 -8.97 -17.38
C LYS A 191 14.01 -7.83 -17.01
N TYR A 192 13.70 -6.60 -17.45
CA TYR A 192 14.56 -5.43 -17.26
C TYR A 192 14.15 -4.55 -16.07
N ARG A 193 13.16 -5.00 -15.28
CA ARG A 193 12.64 -4.26 -14.10
C ARG A 193 12.22 -2.83 -14.42
N THR A 194 11.64 -2.65 -15.60
CA THR A 194 11.10 -1.38 -16.10
C THR A 194 9.57 -1.46 -16.23
N THR A 195 8.95 -0.51 -16.93
CA THR A 195 7.50 -0.50 -17.12
C THR A 195 7.13 -0.50 -18.60
N ILE A 196 5.97 -1.09 -18.94
CA ILE A 196 5.46 -1.08 -20.30
C ILE A 196 5.28 0.35 -20.85
N PRO A 197 4.71 1.31 -20.08
CA PRO A 197 4.61 2.70 -20.54
C PRO A 197 5.96 3.28 -20.95
N LEU A 198 7.00 3.10 -20.14
CA LEU A 198 8.34 3.62 -20.45
C LEU A 198 8.94 2.97 -21.69
N ILE A 199 8.80 1.64 -21.84
CA ILE A 199 9.26 0.96 -23.08
C ILE A 199 8.53 1.53 -24.31
N LYS A 200 7.23 1.77 -24.21
CA LYS A 200 6.43 2.35 -25.29
C LYS A 200 6.88 3.77 -25.64
N GLU A 201 7.03 4.62 -24.64
CA GLU A 201 7.46 6.01 -24.79
C GLU A 201 8.81 6.12 -25.49
N VAL A 202 9.82 5.43 -24.96
CA VAL A 202 11.20 5.43 -25.50
C VAL A 202 11.29 4.89 -26.93
N ASN A 203 10.39 3.99 -27.30
CA ASN A 203 10.38 3.38 -28.64
C ASN A 203 9.27 3.93 -29.54
N ASN A 204 8.57 4.99 -29.14
CA ASN A 204 7.47 5.61 -29.86
C ASN A 204 6.38 4.60 -30.27
N LEU A 205 6.02 3.68 -29.36
CA LEU A 205 5.00 2.67 -29.62
C LEU A 205 3.61 3.17 -29.23
N SER A 206 2.69 3.25 -30.18
CA SER A 206 1.29 3.63 -29.95
C SER A 206 0.50 2.51 -29.25
N GLY A 207 0.82 1.24 -29.53
CA GLY A 207 0.14 0.05 -29.01
C GLY A 207 1.04 -0.85 -28.16
N THR A 208 0.56 -2.08 -27.90
CA THR A 208 1.30 -3.13 -27.20
C THR A 208 1.83 -4.21 -28.13
N GLN A 209 1.51 -4.13 -29.41
CA GLN A 209 1.98 -5.10 -30.43
C GLN A 209 3.46 -4.87 -30.73
N ILE A 210 4.24 -5.91 -30.62
CA ILE A 210 5.67 -5.95 -30.97
C ILE A 210 5.91 -7.12 -31.91
N ARG A 211 6.94 -7.00 -32.75
CA ARG A 211 7.25 -8.03 -33.76
C ARG A 211 8.60 -8.67 -33.47
N ALA A 212 8.64 -10.00 -33.43
CA ALA A 212 9.88 -10.76 -33.27
C ALA A 212 10.92 -10.35 -34.33
N GLY A 213 12.18 -10.33 -33.95
CA GLY A 213 13.30 -9.90 -34.76
C GLY A 213 13.55 -8.38 -34.82
N LYS A 214 12.58 -7.55 -34.41
CA LYS A 214 12.78 -6.10 -34.21
C LYS A 214 13.49 -5.82 -32.89
N TYR A 215 13.95 -4.59 -32.72
CA TYR A 215 14.68 -4.15 -31.53
C TYR A 215 13.89 -3.11 -30.75
N LEU A 216 14.06 -3.15 -29.43
CA LEU A 216 13.58 -2.13 -28.52
C LEU A 216 14.75 -1.56 -27.72
N MET A 217 14.77 -0.27 -27.52
CA MET A 217 15.61 0.38 -26.51
C MET A 217 14.93 0.23 -25.15
N VAL A 218 15.64 -0.34 -24.20
CA VAL A 218 15.09 -0.61 -22.86
C VAL A 218 16.02 0.00 -21.82
N PRO A 219 15.54 0.91 -20.98
CA PRO A 219 16.35 1.43 -19.88
C PRO A 219 16.56 0.34 -18.82
N THR A 220 17.77 0.23 -18.33
CA THR A 220 18.17 -0.79 -17.36
C THR A 220 19.00 -0.18 -16.24
N ALA A 221 19.09 -0.90 -15.12
CA ALA A 221 19.96 -0.56 -14.03
C ALA A 221 21.45 -0.58 -14.45
N THR A 222 22.24 0.33 -13.90
CA THR A 222 23.70 0.41 -14.14
C THR A 222 24.46 -0.66 -13.37
N ARG A 223 23.92 -1.15 -12.26
CA ARG A 223 24.51 -2.18 -11.40
C ARG A 223 23.61 -3.44 -11.35
N SER A 224 24.10 -4.49 -10.72
CA SER A 224 23.31 -5.69 -10.43
C SER A 224 22.05 -5.33 -9.65
N LEU A 225 20.93 -6.00 -9.94
CA LEU A 225 19.65 -5.75 -9.23
C LEU A 225 19.73 -6.03 -7.72
N THR A 226 20.71 -6.82 -7.28
CA THR A 226 20.97 -7.06 -5.85
C THR A 226 21.47 -5.81 -5.13
N THR A 227 22.10 -4.87 -5.84
CA THR A 227 22.53 -3.58 -5.30
C THR A 227 21.34 -2.72 -4.83
N TYR A 228 20.16 -2.89 -5.45
CA TYR A 228 18.95 -2.13 -5.13
C TYR A 228 18.06 -2.88 -4.14
N SER A 229 18.62 -3.24 -2.99
CA SER A 229 17.97 -4.08 -1.96
C SER A 229 16.70 -3.48 -1.38
N LEU A 230 16.55 -2.17 -1.36
CA LEU A 230 15.38 -1.44 -0.87
C LEU A 230 14.41 -1.01 -1.98
N SER A 231 14.63 -1.42 -3.24
CA SER A 231 13.61 -1.28 -4.28
C SER A 231 12.33 -2.04 -3.93
N GLU A 232 11.19 -1.63 -4.45
CA GLU A 232 9.88 -2.27 -4.21
C GLU A 232 9.95 -3.78 -4.45
N HIS A 233 10.51 -4.18 -5.59
CA HIS A 233 10.65 -5.60 -5.94
C HIS A 233 11.49 -6.38 -4.90
N SER A 234 12.62 -5.83 -4.48
CA SER A 234 13.50 -6.46 -3.49
C SER A 234 12.82 -6.56 -2.13
N ARG A 235 12.11 -5.52 -1.69
CA ARG A 235 11.33 -5.53 -0.45
C ARG A 235 10.19 -6.54 -0.48
N ILE A 236 9.44 -6.62 -1.59
CA ILE A 236 8.37 -7.62 -1.78
C ILE A 236 8.98 -9.02 -1.74
N THR A 237 10.07 -9.27 -2.47
CA THR A 237 10.75 -10.56 -2.48
C THR A 237 11.24 -10.96 -1.09
N ALA A 238 11.85 -10.05 -0.34
CA ALA A 238 12.27 -10.29 1.04
C ALA A 238 11.07 -10.65 1.94
N THR A 239 9.97 -9.92 1.81
CA THR A 239 8.72 -10.17 2.54
C THR A 239 8.12 -11.54 2.20
N GLN A 240 8.11 -11.92 0.93
CA GLN A 240 7.62 -13.22 0.45
C GLN A 240 8.51 -14.39 0.86
N ASN A 241 9.82 -14.14 1.04
CA ASN A 241 10.80 -15.14 1.46
C ASN A 241 10.94 -15.27 2.99
N THR A 242 10.26 -14.40 3.76
CA THR A 242 10.25 -14.54 5.22
C THR A 242 9.61 -15.87 5.61
N ASN A 243 10.34 -16.69 6.37
CA ASN A 243 9.83 -17.96 6.88
C ASN A 243 8.66 -17.73 7.85
N ARG A 244 7.60 -18.49 7.66
CA ARG A 244 6.40 -18.46 8.53
C ARG A 244 5.96 -19.90 8.79
N SER A 245 5.18 -20.10 9.84
CA SER A 245 4.57 -21.42 10.11
C SER A 245 3.54 -21.78 9.04
N GLY A 246 3.56 -23.04 8.59
CA GLY A 246 2.65 -23.56 7.57
C GLY A 246 3.34 -23.89 6.24
N ASP A 247 2.54 -24.31 5.26
CA ASP A 247 3.00 -24.68 3.93
C ASP A 247 2.98 -23.48 3.00
N LYS A 248 4.16 -23.15 2.44
CA LYS A 248 4.33 -22.06 1.49
C LYS A 248 3.88 -22.51 0.09
N GLN A 249 2.91 -21.83 -0.47
CA GLN A 249 2.43 -22.05 -1.84
C GLN A 249 2.60 -20.76 -2.67
N VAL A 250 2.72 -20.90 -3.99
CA VAL A 250 2.77 -19.77 -4.91
C VAL A 250 1.51 -19.77 -5.75
N HIS A 251 0.78 -18.67 -5.72
CA HIS A 251 -0.39 -18.43 -6.55
C HIS A 251 -0.07 -17.44 -7.66
N ILE A 252 -0.48 -17.73 -8.89
CA ILE A 252 -0.37 -16.82 -10.03
C ILE A 252 -1.75 -16.20 -10.28
N VAL A 253 -1.84 -14.88 -10.15
CA VAL A 253 -3.08 -14.12 -10.31
C VAL A 253 -3.63 -14.28 -11.73
N ARG A 254 -4.91 -14.64 -11.85
CA ARG A 254 -5.66 -14.76 -13.09
C ARG A 254 -6.64 -13.60 -13.26
N SER A 255 -7.16 -13.44 -14.47
CA SER A 255 -8.17 -12.41 -14.76
C SER A 255 -9.38 -12.52 -13.81
N GLY A 256 -9.83 -11.39 -13.28
CA GLY A 256 -10.99 -11.30 -12.38
C GLY A 256 -10.72 -11.69 -10.91
N GLN A 257 -9.50 -12.10 -10.56
CA GLN A 257 -9.15 -12.40 -9.17
C GLN A 257 -8.80 -11.15 -8.38
N SER A 258 -9.09 -11.19 -7.08
CA SER A 258 -8.73 -10.18 -6.09
C SER A 258 -8.07 -10.86 -4.89
N LEU A 259 -7.39 -10.08 -4.03
CA LEU A 259 -6.86 -10.62 -2.77
C LEU A 259 -7.92 -11.34 -1.95
N TRP A 260 -9.15 -10.81 -1.96
CA TRP A 260 -10.25 -11.42 -1.24
C TRP A 260 -10.65 -12.77 -1.84
N SER A 261 -10.82 -12.89 -3.17
CA SER A 261 -11.17 -14.18 -3.80
C SER A 261 -10.09 -15.22 -3.57
N ILE A 262 -8.81 -14.84 -3.77
CA ILE A 262 -7.66 -15.73 -3.56
C ILE A 262 -7.57 -16.17 -2.09
N SER A 263 -7.74 -15.25 -1.14
CA SER A 263 -7.69 -15.61 0.29
C SER A 263 -8.77 -16.62 0.68
N ARG A 264 -9.94 -16.55 0.06
CA ARG A 264 -11.02 -17.54 0.25
C ARG A 264 -10.68 -18.89 -0.34
N ASP A 265 -10.12 -18.90 -1.55
CA ASP A 265 -9.73 -20.16 -2.22
C ASP A 265 -8.72 -20.96 -1.38
N TYR A 266 -7.84 -20.28 -0.65
CA TYR A 266 -6.84 -20.87 0.23
C TYR A 266 -7.26 -20.97 1.71
N GLY A 267 -8.44 -20.50 2.09
CA GLY A 267 -8.91 -20.51 3.48
C GLY A 267 -8.07 -19.64 4.43
N VAL A 268 -7.48 -18.54 3.92
CA VAL A 268 -6.61 -17.66 4.69
C VAL A 268 -7.23 -16.26 4.85
N ASN A 269 -6.76 -15.49 5.84
CA ASN A 269 -7.23 -14.14 6.05
C ASN A 269 -6.66 -13.20 4.97
N THR A 270 -7.50 -12.34 4.37
CA THR A 270 -7.12 -11.39 3.30
C THR A 270 -6.01 -10.42 3.74
N ARG A 271 -6.06 -9.92 4.99
CA ARG A 271 -5.00 -9.03 5.53
C ARG A 271 -3.68 -9.77 5.71
N ALA A 272 -3.75 -11.02 6.13
CA ALA A 272 -2.56 -11.87 6.24
C ALA A 272 -1.95 -12.12 4.87
N LEU A 273 -2.75 -12.48 3.86
CA LEU A 273 -2.30 -12.65 2.48
C LEU A 273 -1.65 -11.38 1.94
N ALA A 274 -2.26 -10.22 2.15
CA ALA A 274 -1.70 -8.92 1.77
C ALA A 274 -0.35 -8.66 2.45
N LYS A 275 -0.26 -8.88 3.77
CA LYS A 275 0.98 -8.71 4.55
C LYS A 275 2.10 -9.64 4.08
N TRP A 276 1.80 -10.89 3.73
CA TRP A 276 2.80 -11.84 3.23
C TRP A 276 3.41 -11.42 1.89
N ASN A 277 2.69 -10.60 1.14
CA ASN A 277 3.07 -10.12 -0.18
C ASN A 277 3.46 -8.64 -0.22
N GLY A 278 3.53 -7.97 0.92
CA GLY A 278 3.94 -6.55 1.01
C GLY A 278 3.02 -5.59 0.26
N ILE A 279 1.72 -5.90 0.17
CA ILE A 279 0.70 -5.10 -0.52
C ILE A 279 -0.47 -4.77 0.42
N ALA A 280 -1.25 -3.75 0.09
CA ALA A 280 -2.43 -3.40 0.87
C ALA A 280 -3.63 -4.33 0.51
N PRO A 281 -4.55 -4.62 1.46
CA PRO A 281 -5.70 -5.50 1.20
C PRO A 281 -6.63 -5.02 0.08
N ILE A 282 -6.56 -3.73 -0.27
CA ILE A 282 -7.38 -3.08 -1.30
C ILE A 282 -6.63 -2.88 -2.63
N ASP A 283 -5.34 -3.26 -2.70
CA ASP A 283 -4.54 -3.08 -3.90
C ASP A 283 -5.09 -3.93 -5.06
N THR A 284 -5.06 -3.36 -6.25
CA THR A 284 -5.43 -4.06 -7.47
C THR A 284 -4.29 -4.99 -7.87
N LEU A 285 -4.62 -6.26 -8.12
CA LEU A 285 -3.66 -7.26 -8.55
C LEU A 285 -3.47 -7.21 -10.07
N SER A 286 -2.24 -7.43 -10.51
CA SER A 286 -1.92 -7.59 -11.94
C SER A 286 -2.04 -9.07 -12.36
N ILE A 287 -2.60 -9.32 -13.55
CA ILE A 287 -2.63 -10.67 -14.12
C ILE A 287 -1.19 -11.18 -14.28
N GLY A 288 -0.92 -12.42 -13.85
CA GLY A 288 0.42 -13.00 -13.82
C GLY A 288 1.23 -12.68 -12.57
N GLN A 289 0.76 -11.78 -11.69
CA GLN A 289 1.42 -11.47 -10.43
C GLN A 289 1.55 -12.72 -9.55
N LYS A 290 2.75 -12.96 -9.00
CA LYS A 290 3.01 -14.06 -8.08
C LYS A 290 2.72 -13.62 -6.65
N LEU A 291 1.85 -14.36 -5.98
CA LEU A 291 1.54 -14.19 -4.55
C LEU A 291 1.98 -15.41 -3.76
N VAL A 292 2.59 -15.17 -2.62
CA VAL A 292 2.91 -16.22 -1.65
C VAL A 292 1.74 -16.38 -0.69
N VAL A 293 1.29 -17.62 -0.52
CA VAL A 293 0.21 -18.00 0.38
C VAL A 293 0.74 -19.00 1.40
N TRP A 294 0.53 -18.72 2.67
CA TRP A 294 0.88 -19.64 3.76
C TRP A 294 -0.39 -20.31 4.27
N THR A 295 -0.51 -21.60 4.04
CA THR A 295 -1.63 -22.42 4.54
C THR A 295 -1.22 -23.13 5.82
N LYS A 296 -2.19 -23.48 6.68
CA LYS A 296 -1.89 -24.33 7.84
C LYS A 296 -1.34 -25.65 7.33
N SER A 297 -0.22 -26.10 7.90
CA SER A 297 0.31 -27.44 7.59
C SER A 297 -0.81 -28.45 7.77
N SER A 298 -1.17 -29.11 6.70
CA SER A 298 -1.90 -30.37 6.81
C SER A 298 -0.87 -31.39 7.27
N GLU A 299 -0.76 -31.62 8.59
CA GLU A 299 -0.18 -32.87 9.01
C GLU A 299 -0.88 -34.00 8.24
N PRO A 300 -0.16 -35.02 7.74
CA PRO A 300 -0.79 -36.13 7.08
C PRO A 300 -1.68 -36.82 8.12
N ARG A 301 -2.94 -36.44 8.14
CA ARG A 301 -3.96 -37.14 8.92
C ARG A 301 -4.06 -38.50 8.28
N ALA A 302 -3.43 -39.49 8.95
CA ALA A 302 -3.57 -40.89 8.60
C ALA A 302 -5.02 -41.16 8.21
N ALA A 303 -5.22 -41.77 7.06
CA ALA A 303 -6.53 -42.03 6.48
C ALA A 303 -7.45 -42.69 7.53
N SER A 304 -8.28 -41.91 8.16
CA SER A 304 -9.45 -42.38 8.88
C SER A 304 -10.61 -42.37 7.89
N LEU A 305 -10.87 -43.50 7.32
CA LEU A 305 -12.04 -43.82 6.54
C LEU A 305 -13.29 -43.53 7.39
N ASN A 306 -14.25 -42.83 6.80
CA ASN A 306 -15.62 -42.66 7.27
C ASN A 306 -15.83 -41.80 8.53
N GLN A 307 -15.81 -40.47 8.31
CA GLN A 307 -16.76 -39.61 9.04
C GLN A 307 -17.39 -38.62 8.03
N THR A 308 -18.67 -38.89 7.75
CA THR A 308 -19.61 -37.91 7.19
C THR A 308 -19.49 -36.60 7.98
N ARG A 309 -18.97 -35.54 7.34
CA ARG A 309 -18.98 -34.18 7.90
C ARG A 309 -20.45 -33.83 8.17
N PRO A 310 -20.83 -33.38 9.37
CA PRO A 310 -22.11 -32.74 9.54
C PRO A 310 -22.13 -31.51 8.60
N SER A 311 -23.13 -31.44 7.75
CA SER A 311 -23.43 -30.28 6.93
C SER A 311 -23.54 -29.07 7.87
N ASN A 312 -22.63 -28.11 7.76
CA ASN A 312 -22.75 -26.82 8.43
C ASN A 312 -24.16 -26.28 8.13
N ALA A 313 -24.98 -26.16 9.17
CA ALA A 313 -26.33 -25.68 9.05
C ALA A 313 -26.27 -24.21 8.61
N LEU A 314 -26.39 -23.97 7.30
CA LEU A 314 -26.57 -22.66 6.74
C LEU A 314 -27.93 -22.13 7.23
N HIS A 315 -27.92 -21.12 8.09
CA HIS A 315 -29.15 -20.47 8.54
C HIS A 315 -29.65 -19.48 7.51
N ALA A 316 -30.91 -19.59 7.13
CA ALA A 316 -31.57 -18.68 6.23
C ALA A 316 -31.87 -17.37 6.95
N LEU A 317 -31.24 -16.27 6.54
CA LEU A 317 -31.47 -14.91 7.03
C LEU A 317 -32.28 -14.12 5.97
N ARG A 318 -33.26 -13.36 6.39
CA ARG A 318 -33.96 -12.38 5.53
C ARG A 318 -33.34 -11.01 5.76
N TYR A 319 -32.74 -10.43 4.72
CA TYR A 319 -32.17 -9.08 4.76
C TYR A 319 -33.00 -8.11 3.93
N THR A 320 -33.34 -6.94 4.50
CA THR A 320 -34.02 -5.87 3.77
C THR A 320 -32.98 -4.86 3.27
N VAL A 321 -32.93 -4.66 1.96
CA VAL A 321 -32.01 -3.72 1.29
C VAL A 321 -32.27 -2.31 1.78
N ARG A 322 -31.21 -1.61 2.20
CA ARG A 322 -31.26 -0.22 2.67
C ARG A 322 -30.80 0.73 1.58
N LYS A 323 -31.15 2.02 1.68
CA LYS A 323 -30.65 3.06 0.78
C LYS A 323 -29.12 3.11 0.84
N GLY A 324 -28.46 2.98 -0.32
CA GLY A 324 -26.99 2.92 -0.43
C GLY A 324 -26.39 1.51 -0.38
N ASP A 325 -27.18 0.45 -0.19
CA ASP A 325 -26.68 -0.92 -0.30
C ASP A 325 -26.43 -1.30 -1.77
N SER A 326 -25.40 -2.10 -1.97
CA SER A 326 -25.14 -2.79 -3.22
C SER A 326 -25.01 -4.29 -2.97
N LEU A 327 -25.17 -5.11 -4.01
CA LEU A 327 -24.94 -6.56 -3.90
C LEU A 327 -23.56 -6.87 -3.30
N TYR A 328 -22.57 -6.07 -3.65
CA TYR A 328 -21.20 -6.19 -3.13
C TYR A 328 -21.12 -5.89 -1.62
N LEU A 329 -21.73 -4.78 -1.17
CA LEU A 329 -21.73 -4.40 0.25
C LEU A 329 -22.49 -5.42 1.12
N ILE A 330 -23.60 -5.94 0.59
CA ILE A 330 -24.40 -6.97 1.28
C ILE A 330 -23.61 -8.28 1.34
N ALA A 331 -23.00 -8.71 0.23
CA ALA A 331 -22.16 -9.88 0.17
C ALA A 331 -21.02 -9.83 1.21
N ASN A 332 -20.36 -8.67 1.29
CA ASN A 332 -19.25 -8.45 2.23
C ASN A 332 -19.72 -8.43 3.70
N ARG A 333 -20.89 -7.84 3.98
CA ARG A 333 -21.47 -7.77 5.34
C ARG A 333 -21.80 -9.14 5.91
N PHE A 334 -22.29 -10.05 5.07
CA PHE A 334 -22.78 -11.37 5.48
C PHE A 334 -21.80 -12.50 5.13
N ASN A 335 -20.60 -12.16 4.67
CA ASN A 335 -19.57 -13.11 4.29
C ASN A 335 -20.03 -14.16 3.26
N VAL A 336 -20.79 -13.71 2.26
CA VAL A 336 -21.29 -14.50 1.12
C VAL A 336 -20.85 -13.88 -0.21
N THR A 337 -20.99 -14.59 -1.33
CA THR A 337 -20.63 -14.01 -2.63
C THR A 337 -21.83 -13.29 -3.28
N VAL A 338 -21.54 -12.35 -4.18
CA VAL A 338 -22.57 -11.72 -5.03
C VAL A 338 -23.26 -12.79 -5.90
N ALA A 339 -22.51 -13.81 -6.34
CA ALA A 339 -23.04 -14.95 -7.10
C ALA A 339 -24.04 -15.76 -6.25
N ASP A 340 -23.72 -16.00 -4.98
CA ASP A 340 -24.60 -16.67 -4.05
C ASP A 340 -25.90 -15.89 -3.82
N ILE A 341 -25.79 -14.58 -3.58
CA ILE A 341 -26.98 -13.72 -3.40
C ILE A 341 -27.86 -13.78 -4.64
N LYS A 342 -27.29 -13.71 -5.84
CA LYS A 342 -28.03 -13.82 -7.10
C LYS A 342 -28.65 -15.21 -7.29
N ARG A 343 -27.96 -16.27 -6.89
CA ARG A 343 -28.44 -17.67 -6.97
C ARG A 343 -29.63 -17.90 -6.02
N TRP A 344 -29.61 -17.28 -4.85
CA TRP A 344 -30.65 -17.45 -3.84
C TRP A 344 -31.85 -16.52 -4.04
N ASN A 345 -31.68 -15.48 -4.88
CA ASN A 345 -32.69 -14.44 -5.11
C ASN A 345 -32.74 -14.08 -6.60
N GLN A 346 -33.90 -13.91 -7.13
CA GLN A 346 -34.08 -13.32 -8.46
C GLN A 346 -33.85 -11.79 -8.36
N VAL A 347 -32.60 -11.36 -8.45
CA VAL A 347 -32.25 -9.94 -8.38
C VAL A 347 -31.93 -9.41 -9.77
N GLY A 348 -32.49 -8.27 -10.12
CA GLY A 348 -32.19 -7.55 -11.34
C GLY A 348 -30.82 -6.87 -11.30
N LYS A 349 -30.55 -6.05 -12.30
CA LYS A 349 -29.27 -5.31 -12.43
C LYS A 349 -29.01 -4.37 -11.25
N TYR A 350 -30.06 -3.83 -10.61
CA TYR A 350 -30.02 -2.91 -9.49
C TYR A 350 -30.90 -3.40 -8.34
N LEU A 351 -30.43 -3.21 -7.10
CA LEU A 351 -31.21 -3.45 -5.90
C LEU A 351 -32.13 -2.24 -5.60
N GLN A 352 -33.32 -2.53 -5.12
CA GLN A 352 -34.25 -1.49 -4.67
C GLN A 352 -34.24 -1.41 -3.14
N PRO A 353 -34.17 -0.20 -2.53
CA PRO A 353 -34.38 -0.04 -1.09
C PRO A 353 -35.73 -0.64 -0.68
N GLY A 354 -35.75 -1.43 0.41
CA GLY A 354 -36.92 -2.18 0.86
C GLY A 354 -37.03 -3.60 0.27
N GLN A 355 -36.30 -3.95 -0.77
CA GLN A 355 -36.25 -5.30 -1.33
C GLN A 355 -35.77 -6.32 -0.29
N LYS A 356 -36.49 -7.43 -0.15
CA LYS A 356 -36.11 -8.51 0.78
C LYS A 356 -35.22 -9.53 0.05
N LEU A 357 -34.06 -9.81 0.60
CA LEU A 357 -33.13 -10.84 0.11
C LEU A 357 -33.07 -11.99 1.10
N LYS A 358 -33.08 -13.23 0.59
CA LYS A 358 -32.78 -14.44 1.36
C LYS A 358 -31.29 -14.72 1.28
N LEU A 359 -30.61 -14.78 2.42
CA LEU A 359 -29.20 -15.05 2.53
C LEU A 359 -29.02 -16.32 3.36
N TYR A 360 -28.10 -17.19 2.96
CA TYR A 360 -27.69 -18.35 3.74
C TYR A 360 -26.33 -18.07 4.36
N VAL A 361 -26.30 -17.90 5.68
CA VAL A 361 -25.12 -17.47 6.42
C VAL A 361 -24.68 -18.55 7.42
N ASP A 362 -23.41 -18.72 7.60
CA ASP A 362 -22.82 -19.53 8.66
C ASP A 362 -22.69 -18.68 9.93
N ILE A 363 -23.49 -19.02 10.95
CA ILE A 363 -23.53 -18.28 12.23
C ILE A 363 -22.34 -18.61 13.12
N THR A 364 -21.58 -19.65 12.86
CA THR A 364 -20.44 -20.04 13.69
C THR A 364 -19.20 -19.19 13.47
N SER A 365 -19.19 -18.34 12.42
CA SER A 365 -18.08 -17.46 12.05
C SER A 365 -18.20 -16.02 12.55
N GLN A 366 -19.20 -15.66 13.38
CA GLN A 366 -19.44 -14.28 13.83
C GLN A 366 -18.99 -13.96 15.26
N SER A 367 -18.26 -14.83 15.95
CA SER A 367 -17.68 -14.52 17.26
C SER A 367 -16.18 -14.27 17.14
N GLY A 368 -15.76 -12.98 17.08
CA GLY A 368 -14.38 -12.54 17.12
C GLY A 368 -14.24 -11.12 16.65
#